data_31624b5f035e1de9d43af7fd7d152855
#
_entry.id   31624b5f035e1de9d43af7fd7d152855
#
_cell.length_a   1.000
_cell.length_b   1.000
_cell.length_c   1.000
_cell.angle_alpha   90.00
_cell.angle_beta   90.00
_cell.angle_gamma   90.00
#
_symmetry.space_group_name_H-M   'P 1'
#
loop_
_entity.id
_entity.type
_entity.pdbx_description
1 polymer ?
#
loop_
_entity_poly.entity_id
_entity_poly.type
_entity_poly.pdbx_seq_one_letter_code
_entity_poly.pdbx_strand_id
1 'polypeptide(L)'
;MKKINYTSIANQVIKTEIEALKKLKKSFGKSFSAAVNLISKIGSGKLVLCGIGKSGLISRKGSATFSSVGIASFFLHPSEAAHGDLGQISKKDILLILSYSGE
;
A
#
# COMPACT_ATOMS: atom_id res chain seq x y z
N MET A 1 -9.37 5.82 -43.26
CA MET A 1 -9.51 5.57 -41.82
C MET A 1 -8.27 4.87 -41.28
N LYS A 2 -7.64 5.44 -40.24
CA LYS A 2 -6.47 4.82 -39.64
C LYS A 2 -6.87 3.59 -38.84
N LYS A 3 -6.18 2.48 -39.07
CA LYS A 3 -6.30 1.30 -38.20
C LYS A 3 -5.67 1.58 -36.84
N ILE A 4 -6.37 1.19 -35.78
CA ILE A 4 -5.82 1.26 -34.45
C ILE A 4 -4.85 0.09 -34.26
N ASN A 5 -3.64 0.40 -33.85
CA ASN A 5 -2.64 -0.63 -33.53
C ASN A 5 -2.66 -0.90 -32.03
N TYR A 6 -3.46 -1.90 -31.64
CA TYR A 6 -3.64 -2.23 -30.24
C TYR A 6 -2.35 -2.73 -29.59
N THR A 7 -1.53 -3.47 -30.33
CA THR A 7 -0.24 -3.96 -29.83
C THR A 7 0.70 -2.79 -29.48
N SER A 8 0.72 -1.77 -30.34
CA SER A 8 1.54 -0.57 -30.08
C SER A 8 1.07 0.15 -28.81
N ILE A 9 -0.24 0.25 -28.60
CA ILE A 9 -0.80 0.86 -27.40
C ILE A 9 -0.41 0.06 -26.16
N ALA A 10 -0.54 -1.26 -26.21
CA ALA A 10 -0.16 -2.14 -25.11
C ALA A 10 1.32 -1.97 -24.75
N ASN A 11 2.18 -1.95 -25.77
CA ASN A 11 3.62 -1.76 -25.55
C ASN A 11 3.93 -0.40 -24.93
N GLN A 12 3.20 0.63 -25.33
CA GLN A 12 3.38 1.98 -24.76
C GLN A 12 2.99 2.02 -23.28
N VAL A 13 1.91 1.33 -22.91
CA VAL A 13 1.50 1.22 -21.50
C VAL A 13 2.60 0.55 -20.67
N ILE A 14 3.10 -0.58 -21.16
CA ILE A 14 4.17 -1.32 -20.46
C ILE A 14 5.43 -0.46 -20.34
N LYS A 15 5.81 0.26 -21.40
CA LYS A 15 6.97 1.15 -21.35
C LYS A 15 6.81 2.21 -20.28
N THR A 16 5.64 2.83 -20.19
CA THR A 16 5.33 3.84 -19.18
C THR A 16 5.48 3.26 -17.77
N GLU A 17 4.96 2.05 -17.56
CA GLU A 17 5.05 1.38 -16.27
C GLU A 17 6.49 1.00 -15.90
N ILE A 18 7.29 0.54 -16.87
CA ILE A 18 8.71 0.24 -16.66
C ILE A 18 9.45 1.49 -16.19
N GLU A 19 9.20 2.63 -16.83
CA GLU A 19 9.84 3.88 -16.45
C GLU A 19 9.42 4.34 -15.05
N ALA A 20 8.16 4.14 -14.69
CA ALA A 20 7.67 4.44 -13.35
C ALA A 20 8.37 3.56 -12.30
N LEU A 21 8.53 2.27 -12.59
CA LEU A 21 9.24 1.35 -11.69
C LEU A 21 10.72 1.71 -11.55
N LYS A 22 11.37 2.16 -12.61
CA LYS A 22 12.76 2.64 -12.54
C LYS A 22 12.90 3.84 -11.62
N LYS A 23 11.96 4.77 -11.68
CA LYS A 23 11.93 5.92 -10.77
C LYS A 23 11.71 5.48 -9.32
N LEU A 24 10.76 4.57 -9.12
CA LEU A 24 10.49 4.02 -7.80
C LEU A 24 11.72 3.36 -7.20
N LYS A 25 12.46 2.59 -7.99
CA LYS A 25 13.71 1.93 -7.56
C LYS A 25 14.70 2.93 -6.98
N LYS A 26 14.79 4.13 -7.56
CA LYS A 26 15.70 5.18 -7.08
C LYS A 26 15.21 5.91 -5.84
N SER A 27 13.93 5.77 -5.50
CA SER A 27 13.35 6.49 -4.37
C SER A 27 13.55 5.79 -3.03
N PHE A 28 13.95 4.51 -3.04
CA PHE A 28 14.16 3.76 -1.81
C PHE A 28 15.40 4.25 -1.06
N GLY A 29 15.22 4.64 0.17
CA GLY A 29 16.30 5.19 0.98
C GLY A 29 16.06 4.90 2.46
N LYS A 30 16.52 5.81 3.32
CA LYS A 30 16.48 5.62 4.78
C LYS A 30 15.07 5.45 5.33
N SER A 31 14.09 6.19 4.80
CA SER A 31 12.71 6.10 5.28
C SER A 31 12.10 4.73 4.96
N PHE A 32 12.40 4.18 3.78
CA PHE A 32 11.97 2.84 3.43
C PHE A 32 12.57 1.79 4.37
N SER A 33 13.88 1.86 4.59
CA SER A 33 14.57 0.94 5.50
C SER A 33 14.05 1.04 6.93
N ALA A 34 13.77 2.25 7.39
CA ALA A 34 13.20 2.48 8.72
C ALA A 34 11.81 1.85 8.84
N ALA A 35 10.97 1.99 7.81
CA ALA A 35 9.63 1.40 7.80
C ALA A 35 9.70 -0.12 7.83
N VAL A 36 10.55 -0.73 7.01
CA VAL A 36 10.74 -2.19 6.98
C VAL A 36 11.23 -2.69 8.33
N ASN A 37 12.21 -2.00 8.92
CA ASN A 37 12.73 -2.38 10.22
C ASN A 37 11.66 -2.32 11.31
N LEU A 38 10.84 -1.28 11.30
CA LEU A 38 9.74 -1.12 12.25
C LEU A 38 8.72 -2.27 12.12
N ILE A 39 8.32 -2.59 10.90
CA ILE A 39 7.38 -3.68 10.64
C ILE A 39 7.96 -5.04 11.01
N SER A 40 9.25 -5.27 10.73
CA SER A 40 9.90 -6.54 11.04
C SER A 40 9.98 -6.82 12.54
N LYS A 41 9.89 -5.78 13.36
CA LYS A 41 9.96 -5.88 14.83
C LYS A 41 8.59 -5.75 15.50
N ILE A 42 7.52 -5.87 14.73
CA ILE A 42 6.16 -5.61 15.24
C ILE A 42 5.73 -6.54 16.38
N GLY A 43 6.29 -7.76 16.42
CA GLY A 43 6.00 -8.73 17.48
C GLY A 43 4.52 -9.07 17.57
N SER A 44 3.91 -8.84 18.73
CA SER A 44 2.49 -9.11 18.96
C SER A 44 1.55 -8.02 18.45
N GLY A 45 2.09 -6.92 17.94
CA GLY A 45 1.30 -5.85 17.34
C GLY A 45 0.72 -6.26 15.99
N LYS A 46 -0.18 -5.42 15.47
CA LYS A 46 -0.82 -5.62 14.18
C LYS A 46 -0.41 -4.50 13.22
N LEU A 47 -0.27 -4.86 11.95
CA LEU A 47 -0.06 -3.89 10.89
C LEU A 47 -1.42 -3.51 10.31
N VAL A 48 -1.85 -2.29 10.57
CA VAL A 48 -3.15 -1.78 10.14
C VAL A 48 -2.95 -0.96 8.88
N LEU A 49 -3.58 -1.38 7.78
CA LEU A 49 -3.51 -0.66 6.52
C LEU A 49 -4.79 0.15 6.31
N CYS A 50 -4.63 1.37 5.80
CA CYS A 50 -5.73 2.32 5.66
C CYS A 50 -5.59 3.06 4.33
N GLY A 51 -6.71 3.31 3.67
CA GLY A 51 -6.73 4.07 2.43
C GLY A 51 -8.16 4.21 1.91
N ILE A 52 -8.36 5.17 1.02
CA ILE A 52 -9.66 5.46 0.40
C ILE A 52 -9.57 5.18 -1.10
N GLY A 53 -10.68 4.72 -1.70
CA GLY A 53 -10.77 4.47 -3.14
C GLY A 53 -9.81 3.38 -3.58
N LYS A 54 -9.04 3.65 -4.63
CA LYS A 54 -8.06 2.69 -5.16
C LYS A 54 -6.95 2.39 -4.16
N SER A 55 -6.52 3.39 -3.38
CA SER A 55 -5.56 3.19 -2.29
C SER A 55 -6.13 2.25 -1.23
N GLY A 56 -7.43 2.32 -0.96
CA GLY A 56 -8.11 1.40 -0.07
C GLY A 56 -8.12 -0.04 -0.57
N LEU A 57 -8.33 -0.23 -1.87
CA LEU A 57 -8.30 -1.57 -2.49
C LEU A 57 -6.90 -2.18 -2.40
N ILE A 58 -5.86 -1.39 -2.65
CA ILE A 58 -4.46 -1.83 -2.51
C ILE A 58 -4.16 -2.14 -1.05
N SER A 59 -4.65 -1.34 -0.11
CA SER A 59 -4.48 -1.57 1.32
C SER A 59 -5.11 -2.89 1.76
N ARG A 60 -6.30 -3.22 1.25
CA ARG A 60 -6.95 -4.51 1.54
C ARG A 60 -6.11 -5.69 1.04
N LYS A 61 -5.59 -5.58 -0.19
CA LYS A 61 -4.72 -6.61 -0.74
C LYS A 61 -3.44 -6.73 0.06
N GLY A 62 -2.83 -5.61 0.42
CA GLY A 62 -1.62 -5.58 1.24
C GLY A 62 -1.82 -6.26 2.58
N SER A 63 -2.91 -5.94 3.27
CA SER A 63 -3.27 -6.54 4.54
C SER A 63 -3.42 -8.06 4.43
N ALA A 64 -4.10 -8.56 3.39
CA ALA A 64 -4.23 -9.99 3.14
C ALA A 64 -2.87 -10.64 2.88
N THR A 65 -1.99 -9.97 2.13
CA THR A 65 -0.65 -10.48 1.83
C THR A 65 0.19 -10.56 3.10
N PHE A 66 0.20 -9.53 3.94
CA PHE A 66 0.93 -9.55 5.20
C PHE A 66 0.44 -10.67 6.11
N SER A 67 -0.88 -10.84 6.24
CA SER A 67 -1.45 -11.91 7.03
C SER A 67 -1.02 -13.29 6.53
N SER A 68 -0.94 -13.46 5.21
CA SER A 68 -0.54 -14.73 4.60
C SER A 68 0.92 -15.11 4.89
N VAL A 69 1.77 -14.15 5.19
CA VAL A 69 3.19 -14.39 5.51
C VAL A 69 3.45 -14.28 7.02
N GLY A 70 2.43 -14.29 7.84
CA GLY A 70 2.59 -14.38 9.28
C GLY A 70 2.62 -13.07 10.05
N ILE A 71 2.36 -11.94 9.39
CA ILE A 71 2.23 -10.64 10.06
C ILE A 71 0.75 -10.35 10.24
N ALA A 72 0.29 -10.30 11.50
CA ALA A 72 -1.11 -9.97 11.79
C ALA A 72 -1.44 -8.59 11.20
N SER A 73 -2.41 -8.54 10.32
CA SER A 73 -2.75 -7.32 9.59
C SER A 73 -4.24 -7.27 9.31
N PHE A 74 -4.80 -6.07 9.34
CA PHE A 74 -6.17 -5.85 8.90
C PHE A 74 -6.30 -4.49 8.22
N PHE A 75 -7.38 -4.35 7.44
CA PHE A 75 -7.70 -3.10 6.76
C PHE A 75 -8.64 -2.27 7.61
N LEU A 76 -8.35 -0.96 7.74
CA LEU A 76 -9.19 0.01 8.42
C LEU A 76 -9.62 1.07 7.41
N HIS A 77 -10.92 1.18 7.13
CA HIS A 77 -11.42 2.25 6.29
C HIS A 77 -11.47 3.55 7.08
N PRO A 78 -10.99 4.69 6.53
CA PRO A 78 -10.97 5.96 7.27
C PRO A 78 -12.33 6.41 7.81
N SER A 79 -13.42 6.14 7.10
CA SER A 79 -14.75 6.50 7.59
C SER A 79 -15.16 5.65 8.81
N GLU A 80 -14.79 4.39 8.84
CA GLU A 80 -15.05 3.51 9.98
C GLU A 80 -14.20 3.91 11.19
N ALA A 81 -12.97 4.38 10.93
CA ALA A 81 -12.11 4.93 11.98
C ALA A 81 -12.80 6.11 12.69
N ALA A 82 -13.44 6.99 11.93
CA ALA A 82 -14.18 8.12 12.47
C ALA A 82 -15.41 7.69 13.29
N HIS A 83 -15.91 6.47 13.08
CA HIS A 83 -17.08 5.92 13.78
C HIS A 83 -16.72 4.96 14.90
N GLY A 84 -15.48 4.97 15.38
CA GLY A 84 -15.07 4.21 16.56
C GLY A 84 -14.10 3.07 16.32
N ASP A 85 -13.84 2.68 15.07
CA ASP A 85 -12.93 1.57 14.77
C ASP A 85 -11.47 1.86 15.17
N LEU A 86 -11.13 3.13 15.44
CA LEU A 86 -9.83 3.50 16.01
C LEU A 86 -9.55 2.80 17.34
N GLY A 87 -10.60 2.42 18.07
CA GLY A 87 -10.46 1.66 19.30
C GLY A 87 -9.82 0.29 19.12
N GLN A 88 -9.77 -0.22 17.89
CA GLN A 88 -9.12 -1.49 17.58
C GLN A 88 -7.59 -1.37 17.50
N ILE A 89 -7.06 -0.13 17.46
CA ILE A 89 -5.62 0.12 17.35
C ILE A 89 -5.04 0.27 18.75
N SER A 90 -3.96 -0.45 19.02
CA SER A 90 -3.24 -0.39 20.29
C SER A 90 -1.86 0.26 20.10
N LYS A 91 -1.16 0.51 21.20
CA LYS A 91 0.18 1.09 21.17
C LYS A 91 1.23 0.21 20.49
N LYS A 92 0.96 -1.09 20.38
CA LYS A 92 1.87 -2.06 19.74
C LYS A 92 1.68 -2.12 18.23
N ASP A 93 0.61 -1.51 17.72
CA ASP A 93 0.25 -1.59 16.32
C ASP A 93 0.97 -0.52 15.50
N ILE A 94 1.10 -0.79 14.20
CA ILE A 94 1.65 0.14 13.21
C ILE A 94 0.54 0.48 12.25
N LEU A 95 0.34 1.76 11.98
CA LEU A 95 -0.62 2.22 10.99
C LEU A 95 0.12 2.61 9.71
N LEU A 96 -0.24 1.94 8.61
CA LEU A 96 0.29 2.24 7.28
C LEU A 96 -0.83 2.84 6.44
N ILE A 97 -0.68 4.11 6.10
CA ILE A 97 -1.68 4.85 5.34
C ILE A 97 -1.20 4.99 3.89
N LEU A 98 -2.02 4.53 2.95
CA LEU A 98 -1.77 4.69 1.53
C LEU A 98 -2.64 5.85 1.01
N SER A 99 -1.99 6.84 0.42
CA SER A 99 -2.67 8.02 -0.10
C SER A 99 -2.05 8.43 -1.42
N TYR A 100 -2.89 8.71 -2.41
CA TYR A 100 -2.43 9.23 -3.70
C TYR A 100 -1.97 10.69 -3.58
N SER A 101 -2.73 11.50 -2.85
CA SER A 101 -2.48 12.94 -2.70
C SER A 101 -1.62 13.30 -1.50
N GLY A 102 -1.44 12.37 -0.56
CA GLY A 102 -0.78 12.65 0.71
C GLY A 102 -1.68 13.28 1.77
N GLU A 103 -2.95 13.39 1.48
CA GLU A 103 -3.95 13.98 2.40
C GLU A 103 -4.67 12.91 3.22
#